data_0eb330ddb9de38e9ed1643670a92ba57
#
_entry.id   0eb330ddb9de38e9ed1643670a92ba57
#
_cell.length_a   1.000
_cell.length_b   1.000
_cell.length_c   1.000
_cell.angle_alpha   90.00
_cell.angle_beta   90.00
_cell.angle_gamma   90.00
#
_symmetry.space_group_name_H-M   'P 1'
#
loop_
_entity.id
_entity.type
_entity.pdbx_description
1 polymer ?
#
loop_
_entity_poly.entity_id
_entity_poly.type
_entity_poly.pdbx_seq_one_letter_code
_entity_poly.pdbx_strand_id
1 'polypeptide(L)'
;MTQILIKNGYVIDPLNNVHGEVMDIGVKDGKIVPPEEVDLRYAKVIDASGKLVVPGGVDIHSHIAGPKVSTGRLLMPNDHYKKGGRVVAVPGVKRSGTGIAVPSVTTIGYKYARMGWTMVMEAASPPIYTRHTHHELDDTPIIDKGVNLLLDSNWFILEYIEHKEQERIDAFIAWILEATKSYAVKLVDPGSAEAWSRGVATKPLDVDEVIPGTSVTPRDILVALANAVRDLKIPHPIHVHANMLGVPGNYVSTINTIKAVADIVNQRGLSIHLAHIQFNAFKGDSYATMTSGAEELAKLINSLDSVTFDMGQVVFMPTVTMTADAPWEYVLYHIAKWKWAAGDVENETASGVVPYTFRRHVYTNVIQWGIGLEMALLVKDASKVVVSTDHPNAGPFTRYPQIIAWLMSKKAREDEMKKLNKRALKKLSLPAIDREYTFEEFILCTRVAPAKIIGVDKFKGHLGVGADADIAIYDIDPRTYDPTRDYKKLIKAIKYAAYTIKSGEIVVKDGKVVKTVYGKTYYTKAKVDPVIMHEVLEDVKAKFNEWYTITFNNYVVLENELHKPYALTTG
;
A
#
# COMPACT_ATOMS: atom_id res chain seq x y z
N MET A 1 -24.51 17.95 15.11
CA MET A 1 -23.99 16.61 15.44
C MET A 1 -24.63 15.62 14.48
N THR A 2 -23.80 14.86 13.73
CA THR A 2 -24.33 13.89 12.76
C THR A 2 -24.58 12.58 13.47
N GLN A 3 -25.81 12.05 13.40
CA GLN A 3 -26.15 10.74 13.92
C GLN A 3 -26.67 9.86 12.77
N ILE A 4 -26.27 8.58 12.76
CA ILE A 4 -26.75 7.58 11.79
C ILE A 4 -27.08 6.30 12.57
N LEU A 5 -28.19 5.68 12.23
CA LEU A 5 -28.51 4.32 12.63
C LEU A 5 -28.57 3.44 11.39
N ILE A 6 -27.66 2.47 11.28
CA ILE A 6 -27.68 1.44 10.25
C ILE A 6 -28.42 0.24 10.83
N LYS A 7 -29.54 -0.14 10.22
CA LYS A 7 -30.43 -1.19 10.75
C LYS A 7 -30.34 -2.46 9.90
N ASN A 8 -30.46 -3.61 10.59
CA ASN A 8 -30.61 -4.92 9.98
C ASN A 8 -29.48 -5.31 9.02
N GLY A 9 -28.26 -4.76 9.17
CA GLY A 9 -27.11 -5.08 8.32
C GLY A 9 -26.53 -6.46 8.64
N TYR A 10 -26.11 -7.21 7.61
CA TYR A 10 -25.30 -8.41 7.83
C TYR A 10 -23.85 -7.97 8.03
N VAL A 11 -23.40 -8.00 9.27
CA VAL A 11 -22.11 -7.43 9.69
C VAL A 11 -21.04 -8.50 9.73
N ILE A 12 -19.88 -8.21 9.12
CA ILE A 12 -18.64 -8.98 9.28
C ILE A 12 -17.57 -8.04 9.83
N ASP A 13 -17.16 -8.29 11.06
CA ASP A 13 -16.14 -7.52 11.79
C ASP A 13 -15.26 -8.46 12.65
N PRO A 14 -14.31 -9.18 12.03
CA PRO A 14 -13.52 -10.21 12.71
C PRO A 14 -12.73 -9.69 13.91
N LEU A 15 -12.34 -8.40 13.91
CA LEU A 15 -11.60 -7.82 15.03
C LEU A 15 -12.43 -7.75 16.32
N ASN A 16 -13.75 -7.72 16.20
CA ASN A 16 -14.70 -7.74 17.33
C ASN A 16 -15.47 -9.07 17.43
N ASN A 17 -14.95 -10.15 16.83
CA ASN A 17 -15.55 -11.49 16.83
C ASN A 17 -16.98 -11.53 16.23
N VAL A 18 -17.28 -10.67 15.26
CA VAL A 18 -18.53 -10.70 14.50
C VAL A 18 -18.28 -11.37 13.15
N HIS A 19 -18.71 -12.62 13.01
CA HIS A 19 -18.40 -13.49 11.87
C HIS A 19 -19.55 -13.59 10.85
N GLY A 20 -20.49 -12.67 10.89
CA GLY A 20 -21.65 -12.63 9.99
C GLY A 20 -22.97 -12.69 10.76
N GLU A 21 -23.35 -11.59 11.36
CA GLU A 21 -24.55 -11.45 12.18
C GLU A 21 -25.42 -10.31 11.66
N VAL A 22 -26.74 -10.45 11.78
CA VAL A 22 -27.68 -9.36 11.51
C VAL A 22 -27.76 -8.49 12.75
N MET A 23 -27.27 -7.26 12.64
CA MET A 23 -27.26 -6.32 13.76
C MET A 23 -27.37 -4.86 13.31
N ASP A 24 -27.66 -3.99 14.27
CA ASP A 24 -27.68 -2.54 14.06
C ASP A 24 -26.32 -1.92 14.45
N ILE A 25 -25.92 -0.86 13.74
CA ILE A 25 -24.71 -0.06 14.05
C ILE A 25 -25.11 1.39 14.31
N GLY A 26 -24.75 1.89 15.49
CA GLY A 26 -24.92 3.28 15.85
C GLY A 26 -23.72 4.14 15.47
N VAL A 27 -23.96 5.34 14.97
CA VAL A 27 -22.92 6.34 14.67
C VAL A 27 -23.31 7.67 15.27
N LYS A 28 -22.40 8.28 16.02
CA LYS A 28 -22.56 9.61 16.62
C LYS A 28 -21.24 10.36 16.61
N ASP A 29 -21.24 11.58 16.10
CA ASP A 29 -20.08 12.49 16.07
C ASP A 29 -18.79 11.86 15.48
N GLY A 30 -18.98 11.08 14.42
CA GLY A 30 -17.86 10.46 13.69
C GLY A 30 -17.33 9.17 14.31
N LYS A 31 -17.95 8.66 15.37
CA LYS A 31 -17.55 7.43 16.07
C LYS A 31 -18.67 6.39 16.04
N ILE A 32 -18.26 5.12 16.13
CA ILE A 32 -19.19 4.02 16.40
C ILE A 32 -19.62 4.08 17.86
N VAL A 33 -20.91 3.98 18.08
CA VAL A 33 -21.54 3.96 19.42
C VAL A 33 -22.54 2.81 19.50
N PRO A 34 -22.97 2.38 20.71
CA PRO A 34 -24.09 1.48 20.87
C PRO A 34 -25.36 2.04 20.16
N PRO A 35 -26.14 1.22 19.44
CA PRO A 35 -27.32 1.68 18.69
C PRO A 35 -28.33 2.47 19.53
N GLU A 36 -28.48 2.13 20.82
CA GLU A 36 -29.36 2.78 21.79
C GLU A 36 -28.96 4.23 22.16
N GLU A 37 -27.70 4.61 21.90
CA GLU A 37 -27.21 5.98 22.12
C GLU A 37 -27.57 6.94 20.98
N VAL A 38 -28.11 6.39 19.88
CA VAL A 38 -28.52 7.19 18.71
C VAL A 38 -29.95 7.74 18.91
N ASP A 39 -30.05 9.06 18.93
CA ASP A 39 -31.37 9.71 19.02
C ASP A 39 -32.06 9.71 17.65
N LEU A 40 -33.06 8.86 17.49
CA LEU A 40 -33.82 8.68 16.25
C LEU A 40 -34.53 9.95 15.75
N ARG A 41 -34.74 10.95 16.60
CA ARG A 41 -35.34 12.23 16.18
C ARG A 41 -34.43 13.04 15.29
N TYR A 42 -33.11 12.82 15.40
CA TYR A 42 -32.08 13.56 14.67
C TYR A 42 -31.24 12.66 13.78
N ALA A 43 -31.38 11.36 13.88
CA ALA A 43 -30.55 10.40 13.15
C ALA A 43 -31.05 10.16 11.73
N LYS A 44 -30.11 9.97 10.82
CA LYS A 44 -30.38 9.36 9.51
C LYS A 44 -30.46 7.84 9.69
N VAL A 45 -31.59 7.25 9.36
CA VAL A 45 -31.76 5.79 9.39
C VAL A 45 -31.41 5.22 8.00
N ILE A 46 -30.54 4.21 7.97
CA ILE A 46 -30.19 3.44 6.78
C ILE A 46 -30.67 2.01 7.00
N ASP A 47 -31.62 1.55 6.21
CA ASP A 47 -31.99 0.13 6.18
C ASP A 47 -30.97 -0.65 5.34
N ALA A 48 -30.20 -1.50 6.01
CA ALA A 48 -29.20 -2.37 5.42
C ALA A 48 -29.67 -3.85 5.31
N SER A 49 -30.97 -4.09 5.36
CA SER A 49 -31.54 -5.44 5.17
C SER A 49 -31.05 -6.05 3.87
N GLY A 50 -30.51 -7.27 3.94
CA GLY A 50 -29.94 -7.97 2.78
C GLY A 50 -28.65 -7.37 2.23
N LYS A 51 -27.92 -6.57 3.01
CA LYS A 51 -26.65 -5.95 2.62
C LYS A 51 -25.53 -6.32 3.58
N LEU A 52 -24.33 -6.45 3.01
CA LEU A 52 -23.11 -6.64 3.77
C LEU A 52 -22.62 -5.31 4.33
N VAL A 53 -22.43 -5.23 5.64
CA VAL A 53 -21.89 -4.07 6.37
C VAL A 53 -20.53 -4.44 6.93
N VAL A 54 -19.50 -3.65 6.60
CA VAL A 54 -18.11 -3.92 6.97
C VAL A 54 -17.36 -2.62 7.27
N PRO A 55 -16.20 -2.67 7.95
CA PRO A 55 -15.33 -1.52 8.08
C PRO A 55 -14.91 -0.94 6.73
N GLY A 56 -14.59 0.32 6.68
CA GLY A 56 -13.97 0.97 5.53
C GLY A 56 -12.64 0.32 5.16
N GLY A 57 -12.37 0.18 3.85
CA GLY A 57 -11.14 -0.41 3.35
C GLY A 57 -9.91 0.42 3.69
N VAL A 58 -8.78 -0.26 3.91
CA VAL A 58 -7.46 0.32 4.17
C VAL A 58 -6.47 -0.19 3.13
N ASP A 59 -5.86 0.73 2.38
CA ASP A 59 -4.81 0.44 1.41
C ASP A 59 -3.47 0.95 1.96
N ILE A 60 -2.53 0.06 2.17
CA ILE A 60 -1.24 0.42 2.77
C ILE A 60 -0.11 0.54 1.75
N HIS A 61 -0.42 0.28 0.46
CA HIS A 61 0.57 0.36 -0.61
C HIS A 61 -0.02 0.88 -1.92
N SER A 62 0.01 2.20 -2.09
CA SER A 62 -0.53 2.84 -3.31
C SER A 62 0.20 4.16 -3.58
N HIS A 63 0.74 4.34 -4.79
CA HIS A 63 1.35 5.60 -5.22
C HIS A 63 0.28 6.54 -5.73
N ILE A 64 -0.16 7.47 -4.90
CA ILE A 64 -1.29 8.36 -5.19
C ILE A 64 -0.92 9.84 -5.28
N ALA A 65 0.28 10.20 -4.82
CA ALA A 65 0.74 11.58 -4.75
C ALA A 65 2.26 11.71 -4.94
N GLY A 66 2.71 12.89 -5.23
CA GLY A 66 4.12 13.27 -5.34
C GLY A 66 4.68 13.24 -6.76
N PRO A 67 5.96 13.64 -6.93
CA PRO A 67 6.57 13.88 -8.24
C PRO A 67 6.55 12.70 -9.19
N LYS A 68 6.76 11.46 -8.70
CA LYS A 68 6.68 10.25 -9.52
C LYS A 68 5.29 10.07 -10.15
N VAL A 69 4.25 10.26 -9.35
CA VAL A 69 2.85 10.13 -9.79
C VAL A 69 2.50 11.23 -10.79
N SER A 70 2.93 12.47 -10.53
CA SER A 70 2.77 13.60 -11.45
C SER A 70 3.46 13.32 -12.78
N THR A 71 4.68 12.79 -12.77
CA THR A 71 5.42 12.37 -13.97
C THR A 71 4.67 11.28 -14.73
N GLY A 72 4.13 10.28 -14.03
CA GLY A 72 3.31 9.21 -14.63
C GLY A 72 2.09 9.75 -15.36
N ARG A 73 1.42 10.76 -14.81
CA ARG A 73 0.30 11.45 -15.47
C ARG A 73 0.75 12.14 -16.77
N LEU A 74 1.89 12.84 -16.74
CA LEU A 74 2.45 13.51 -17.92
C LEU A 74 2.83 12.54 -19.03
N LEU A 75 3.37 11.37 -18.68
CA LEU A 75 3.77 10.35 -19.64
C LEU A 75 2.58 9.60 -20.28
N MET A 76 1.37 9.70 -19.69
CA MET A 76 0.16 9.02 -20.16
C MET A 76 -1.01 9.97 -20.47
N PRO A 77 -0.85 10.92 -21.39
CA PRO A 77 -1.92 11.89 -21.71
C PRO A 77 -3.22 11.19 -22.17
N ASN A 78 -3.09 10.04 -22.84
CA ASN A 78 -4.24 9.26 -23.31
C ASN A 78 -5.13 8.71 -22.19
N ASP A 79 -4.62 8.60 -20.97
CA ASP A 79 -5.39 8.12 -19.83
C ASP A 79 -6.45 9.12 -19.38
N HIS A 80 -6.20 10.41 -19.61
CA HIS A 80 -7.02 11.49 -19.07
C HIS A 80 -8.23 11.86 -19.94
N TYR A 81 -8.19 11.62 -21.26
CA TYR A 81 -9.34 11.90 -22.11
C TYR A 81 -10.27 10.70 -22.32
N LYS A 82 -9.90 9.50 -21.87
CA LYS A 82 -10.73 8.30 -22.03
C LYS A 82 -12.06 8.43 -21.30
N LYS A 83 -13.14 8.07 -21.98
CA LYS A 83 -14.48 8.01 -21.41
C LYS A 83 -14.51 7.08 -20.18
N GLY A 84 -15.10 7.55 -19.06
CA GLY A 84 -15.22 6.78 -17.83
C GLY A 84 -14.11 7.04 -16.80
N GLY A 85 -13.05 7.76 -17.16
CA GLY A 85 -12.00 8.17 -16.19
C GLY A 85 -12.47 9.26 -15.22
N ARG A 86 -13.49 10.03 -15.59
CA ARG A 86 -13.99 11.16 -14.80
C ARG A 86 -15.04 10.75 -13.76
N VAL A 87 -14.94 11.31 -12.58
CA VAL A 87 -16.04 11.29 -11.58
C VAL A 87 -16.88 12.56 -11.81
N VAL A 88 -18.17 12.37 -12.07
CA VAL A 88 -19.08 13.48 -12.34
C VAL A 88 -19.37 14.21 -11.05
N ALA A 89 -19.19 15.54 -11.04
CA ALA A 89 -19.59 16.39 -9.95
C ALA A 89 -21.12 16.49 -9.88
N VAL A 90 -21.64 16.40 -8.66
CA VAL A 90 -23.07 16.64 -8.33
C VAL A 90 -23.14 17.83 -7.37
N PRO A 91 -24.32 18.45 -7.13
CA PRO A 91 -24.45 19.50 -6.15
C PRO A 91 -23.88 19.07 -4.78
N GLY A 92 -23.05 19.91 -4.15
CA GLY A 92 -22.37 19.64 -2.88
C GLY A 92 -21.07 18.84 -2.98
N VAL A 93 -20.68 18.41 -4.18
CA VAL A 93 -19.42 17.69 -4.44
C VAL A 93 -18.48 18.57 -5.26
N LYS A 94 -17.24 18.70 -4.82
CA LYS A 94 -16.21 19.42 -5.59
C LYS A 94 -15.92 18.68 -6.91
N ARG A 95 -15.64 19.43 -7.97
CA ARG A 95 -15.29 18.85 -9.26
C ARG A 95 -14.02 18.01 -9.13
N SER A 96 -14.00 16.87 -9.80
CA SER A 96 -12.81 16.02 -9.88
C SER A 96 -12.12 16.16 -11.24
N GLY A 97 -10.87 15.70 -11.28
CA GLY A 97 -10.14 15.51 -12.53
C GLY A 97 -10.54 14.22 -13.26
N THR A 98 -9.59 13.65 -13.98
CA THR A 98 -9.77 12.47 -14.81
C THR A 98 -8.68 11.43 -14.58
N GLY A 99 -8.67 10.38 -15.36
CA GLY A 99 -7.65 9.32 -15.36
C GLY A 99 -8.22 7.97 -14.95
N ILE A 100 -7.63 6.92 -15.50
CA ILE A 100 -8.00 5.52 -15.26
C ILE A 100 -6.85 4.77 -14.63
N ALA A 101 -5.69 4.73 -15.27
CA ALA A 101 -4.48 4.08 -14.79
C ALA A 101 -3.75 4.96 -13.76
N VAL A 102 -3.61 6.27 -14.03
CA VAL A 102 -3.01 7.25 -13.11
C VAL A 102 -3.98 8.42 -12.92
N PRO A 103 -5.00 8.27 -12.06
CA PRO A 103 -5.98 9.33 -11.86
C PRO A 103 -5.35 10.60 -11.29
N SER A 104 -5.99 11.75 -11.57
CA SER A 104 -5.64 12.99 -10.88
C SER A 104 -6.00 12.93 -9.40
N VAL A 105 -5.29 13.69 -8.59
CA VAL A 105 -5.31 13.67 -7.11
C VAL A 105 -6.74 13.67 -6.53
N THR A 106 -7.55 14.66 -6.92
CA THR A 106 -8.94 14.77 -6.45
C THR A 106 -9.83 13.60 -6.88
N THR A 107 -9.53 12.96 -8.01
CA THR A 107 -10.27 11.80 -8.51
C THR A 107 -9.97 10.54 -7.70
N ILE A 108 -8.77 10.41 -7.18
CA ILE A 108 -8.32 9.24 -6.40
C ILE A 108 -9.24 9.02 -5.20
N GLY A 109 -9.40 10.03 -4.32
CA GLY A 109 -10.22 9.90 -3.13
C GLY A 109 -11.67 9.51 -3.44
N TYR A 110 -12.25 10.09 -4.48
CA TYR A 110 -13.62 9.73 -4.92
C TYR A 110 -13.72 8.29 -5.43
N LYS A 111 -12.70 7.80 -6.14
CA LYS A 111 -12.70 6.41 -6.65
C LYS A 111 -12.53 5.41 -5.52
N TYR A 112 -11.66 5.68 -4.54
CA TYR A 112 -11.54 4.85 -3.34
C TYR A 112 -12.85 4.82 -2.56
N ALA A 113 -13.43 6.00 -2.27
CA ALA A 113 -14.68 6.08 -1.54
C ALA A 113 -15.82 5.30 -2.22
N ARG A 114 -15.93 5.36 -3.55
CA ARG A 114 -16.95 4.59 -4.30
C ARG A 114 -16.86 3.08 -4.12
N MET A 115 -15.68 2.57 -3.81
CA MET A 115 -15.43 1.16 -3.52
C MET A 115 -15.54 0.83 -2.02
N GLY A 116 -15.84 1.82 -1.16
CA GLY A 116 -15.92 1.62 0.28
C GLY A 116 -14.56 1.65 1.00
N TRP A 117 -13.55 2.27 0.40
CA TRP A 117 -12.22 2.44 0.99
C TRP A 117 -12.08 3.83 1.59
N THR A 118 -11.52 3.93 2.79
CA THR A 118 -11.52 5.15 3.60
C THR A 118 -10.15 5.61 4.08
N MET A 119 -9.11 4.79 3.87
CA MET A 119 -7.72 5.11 4.21
C MET A 119 -6.76 4.57 3.14
N VAL A 120 -5.74 5.35 2.79
CA VAL A 120 -4.71 4.98 1.81
C VAL A 120 -3.36 5.56 2.24
N MET A 121 -2.31 4.74 2.20
CA MET A 121 -0.94 5.18 2.45
C MET A 121 -0.22 5.40 1.11
N GLU A 122 0.41 6.58 0.94
CA GLU A 122 1.40 6.79 -0.11
C GLU A 122 2.61 5.89 0.18
N ALA A 123 2.90 4.99 -0.75
CA ALA A 123 3.78 3.86 -0.48
C ALA A 123 5.25 4.21 -0.33
N ALA A 124 5.73 5.29 -0.99
CA ALA A 124 7.13 5.68 -0.93
C ALA A 124 7.37 7.13 -1.39
N SER A 125 7.84 7.96 -0.50
CA SER A 125 8.30 9.31 -0.82
C SER A 125 9.70 9.53 -0.24
N PRO A 126 10.69 9.92 -1.05
CA PRO A 126 11.97 10.39 -0.53
C PRO A 126 11.78 11.68 0.29
N PRO A 127 12.66 11.98 1.26
CA PRO A 127 12.55 13.16 2.10
C PRO A 127 12.35 14.46 1.31
N ILE A 128 13.12 14.67 0.27
CA ILE A 128 13.08 15.87 -0.59
C ILE A 128 11.72 16.09 -1.27
N TYR A 129 10.97 15.02 -1.54
CA TYR A 129 9.67 15.10 -2.23
C TYR A 129 8.47 15.11 -1.28
N THR A 130 8.68 14.94 0.01
CA THR A 130 7.60 14.72 0.98
C THR A 130 6.66 15.92 1.10
N ARG A 131 7.17 17.16 1.09
CA ARG A 131 6.34 18.38 1.10
C ARG A 131 5.39 18.42 -0.11
N HIS A 132 5.90 18.19 -1.33
CA HIS A 132 5.08 18.13 -2.54
C HIS A 132 4.04 17.02 -2.42
N THR A 133 4.45 15.84 -1.92
CA THR A 133 3.55 14.71 -1.70
C THR A 133 2.40 15.07 -0.75
N HIS A 134 2.69 15.75 0.35
CA HIS A 134 1.66 16.23 1.28
C HIS A 134 0.70 17.24 0.65
N HIS A 135 1.19 18.20 -0.14
CA HIS A 135 0.33 19.16 -0.83
C HIS A 135 -0.67 18.44 -1.76
N GLU A 136 -0.22 17.43 -2.52
CA GLU A 136 -1.14 16.64 -3.35
C GLU A 136 -2.09 15.76 -2.51
N LEU A 137 -1.63 15.21 -1.39
CA LEU A 137 -2.48 14.44 -0.49
C LEU A 137 -3.57 15.30 0.16
N ASP A 138 -3.27 16.55 0.46
CA ASP A 138 -4.25 17.50 1.01
C ASP A 138 -5.38 17.83 0.02
N ASP A 139 -5.07 17.79 -1.29
CA ASP A 139 -6.08 17.90 -2.35
C ASP A 139 -6.88 16.59 -2.56
N THR A 140 -6.46 15.48 -1.96
CA THR A 140 -7.14 14.19 -2.08
C THR A 140 -8.30 14.11 -1.08
N PRO A 141 -9.57 14.13 -1.56
CA PRO A 141 -10.74 14.18 -0.66
C PRO A 141 -11.05 12.81 -0.06
N ILE A 142 -11.82 12.83 1.02
CA ILE A 142 -12.49 11.74 1.72
C ILE A 142 -11.54 10.85 2.53
N ILE A 143 -10.55 10.23 1.89
CA ILE A 143 -9.70 9.23 2.53
C ILE A 143 -8.77 9.82 3.60
N ASP A 144 -8.52 9.05 4.65
CA ASP A 144 -7.36 9.26 5.50
C ASP A 144 -6.09 8.84 4.76
N LYS A 145 -4.95 9.42 5.13
CA LYS A 145 -3.70 9.23 4.40
C LYS A 145 -2.48 9.35 5.31
N GLY A 146 -1.36 8.86 4.83
CA GLY A 146 -0.03 9.00 5.42
C GLY A 146 1.01 8.73 4.34
N VAL A 147 2.27 9.01 4.63
CA VAL A 147 3.40 8.84 3.71
C VAL A 147 4.41 7.89 4.33
N ASN A 148 4.79 6.84 3.62
CA ASN A 148 5.93 6.01 4.00
C ASN A 148 7.21 6.65 3.45
N LEU A 149 8.17 6.91 4.33
CA LEU A 149 9.40 7.63 4.02
C LEU A 149 10.49 6.69 3.53
N LEU A 150 11.03 6.96 2.35
CA LEU A 150 12.10 6.19 1.74
C LEU A 150 13.44 6.57 2.39
N LEU A 151 14.15 5.60 2.97
CA LEU A 151 15.35 5.85 3.77
C LEU A 151 16.54 4.92 3.46
N ASP A 152 16.39 3.95 2.56
CA ASP A 152 17.38 2.89 2.30
C ASP A 152 18.69 3.36 1.67
N SER A 153 18.70 4.52 1.03
CA SER A 153 19.89 5.11 0.42
C SER A 153 20.18 6.51 0.97
N ASN A 154 19.64 6.82 2.16
CA ASN A 154 19.90 8.12 2.81
C ASN A 154 21.34 8.18 3.32
N TRP A 155 22.09 9.22 2.96
CA TRP A 155 23.51 9.33 3.25
C TRP A 155 23.85 9.38 4.74
N PHE A 156 23.03 10.01 5.57
CA PHE A 156 23.24 9.99 7.02
C PHE A 156 23.08 8.59 7.60
N ILE A 157 22.07 7.84 7.14
CA ILE A 157 21.85 6.46 7.57
C ILE A 157 23.01 5.58 7.13
N LEU A 158 23.48 5.69 5.89
CA LEU A 158 24.61 4.89 5.40
C LEU A 158 25.88 5.17 6.21
N GLU A 159 26.18 6.44 6.52
CA GLU A 159 27.32 6.83 7.35
C GLU A 159 27.22 6.25 8.76
N TYR A 160 26.07 6.38 9.41
CA TYR A 160 25.89 5.84 10.75
C TYR A 160 25.94 4.29 10.80
N ILE A 161 25.52 3.61 9.73
CA ILE A 161 25.71 2.15 9.59
C ILE A 161 27.18 1.80 9.49
N GLU A 162 27.97 2.52 8.67
CA GLU A 162 29.43 2.31 8.55
C GLU A 162 30.15 2.45 9.90
N HIS A 163 29.73 3.41 10.73
CA HIS A 163 30.27 3.65 12.06
C HIS A 163 29.62 2.78 13.16
N LYS A 164 28.60 1.97 12.85
CA LYS A 164 27.86 1.12 13.78
C LYS A 164 27.16 1.90 14.91
N GLU A 165 26.61 3.05 14.58
CA GLU A 165 26.00 4.01 15.50
C GLU A 165 24.47 3.89 15.51
N GLN A 166 23.93 2.76 16.02
CA GLN A 166 22.47 2.48 16.01
C GLN A 166 21.65 3.59 16.71
N GLU A 167 22.11 4.09 17.84
CA GLU A 167 21.40 5.16 18.58
C GLU A 167 21.27 6.46 17.76
N ARG A 168 22.26 6.76 16.92
CA ARG A 168 22.19 7.89 16.00
C ARG A 168 21.23 7.63 14.85
N ILE A 169 21.16 6.38 14.34
CA ILE A 169 20.15 5.98 13.35
C ILE A 169 18.76 6.16 13.91
N ASP A 170 18.52 5.72 15.14
CA ASP A 170 17.23 5.84 15.82
C ASP A 170 16.83 7.31 15.98
N ALA A 171 17.74 8.16 16.46
CA ALA A 171 17.50 9.60 16.61
C ALA A 171 17.24 10.29 15.27
N PHE A 172 18.01 9.95 14.23
CA PHE A 172 17.81 10.48 12.89
C PHE A 172 16.44 10.11 12.32
N ILE A 173 16.02 8.82 12.47
CA ILE A 173 14.71 8.34 11.99
C ILE A 173 13.57 9.02 12.76
N ALA A 174 13.69 9.16 14.09
CA ALA A 174 12.70 9.87 14.88
C ALA A 174 12.53 11.32 14.41
N TRP A 175 13.65 12.01 14.20
CA TRP A 175 13.66 13.38 13.70
C TRP A 175 13.06 13.49 12.28
N ILE A 176 13.54 12.69 11.33
CA ILE A 176 13.14 12.85 9.93
C ILE A 176 11.68 12.50 9.68
N LEU A 177 11.13 11.50 10.39
CA LEU A 177 9.70 11.20 10.35
C LEU A 177 8.86 12.37 10.86
N GLU A 178 9.26 12.99 11.97
CA GLU A 178 8.57 14.18 12.49
C GLU A 178 8.76 15.40 11.59
N ALA A 179 9.98 15.65 11.11
CA ALA A 179 10.30 16.78 10.25
C ALA A 179 9.52 16.73 8.93
N THR A 180 9.44 15.56 8.31
CA THR A 180 8.73 15.36 7.04
C THR A 180 7.24 15.02 7.20
N LYS A 181 6.73 14.90 8.44
CA LYS A 181 5.38 14.42 8.75
C LYS A 181 5.06 13.07 8.11
N SER A 182 6.05 12.18 8.08
CA SER A 182 5.92 10.85 7.51
C SER A 182 5.48 9.82 8.54
N TYR A 183 4.96 8.68 8.06
CA TYR A 183 4.30 7.68 8.90
C TYR A 183 5.21 6.51 9.26
N ALA A 184 5.91 5.95 8.30
CA ALA A 184 6.66 4.70 8.45
C ALA A 184 7.94 4.70 7.61
N VAL A 185 8.81 3.73 7.89
CA VAL A 185 10.08 3.52 7.19
C VAL A 185 9.85 2.61 5.98
N LYS A 186 10.18 3.12 4.80
CA LYS A 186 10.14 2.41 3.51
C LYS A 186 11.55 2.17 3.00
N LEU A 187 11.75 0.97 2.44
CA LEU A 187 12.95 0.60 1.71
C LEU A 187 12.56 0.16 0.29
N VAL A 188 13.35 0.55 -0.70
CA VAL A 188 13.18 0.15 -2.10
C VAL A 188 14.52 -0.30 -2.66
N ASP A 189 14.67 -1.61 -2.88
CA ASP A 189 15.91 -2.22 -3.38
C ASP A 189 17.13 -1.67 -2.63
N PRO A 190 17.22 -1.91 -1.29
CA PRO A 190 18.17 -1.25 -0.41
C PRO A 190 19.58 -1.15 -0.98
N GLY A 191 20.14 0.06 -0.98
CA GLY A 191 21.48 0.35 -1.51
C GLY A 191 21.57 0.51 -3.02
N SER A 192 20.56 0.10 -3.79
CA SER A 192 20.64 0.12 -5.26
C SER A 192 20.58 1.55 -5.83
N ALA A 193 19.89 2.49 -5.17
CA ALA A 193 19.90 3.89 -5.58
C ALA A 193 21.30 4.48 -5.49
N GLU A 194 22.04 4.21 -4.43
CA GLU A 194 23.42 4.64 -4.26
C GLU A 194 24.35 4.02 -5.30
N ALA A 195 24.24 2.70 -5.54
CA ALA A 195 25.02 2.01 -6.56
C ALA A 195 24.74 2.57 -7.98
N TRP A 196 23.49 2.88 -8.28
CA TRP A 196 23.08 3.49 -9.54
C TRP A 196 23.71 4.87 -9.73
N SER A 197 23.69 5.70 -8.72
CA SER A 197 24.22 7.07 -8.77
C SER A 197 25.74 7.10 -9.03
N ARG A 198 26.44 6.08 -8.57
CA ARG A 198 27.88 5.90 -8.82
C ARG A 198 28.20 5.33 -10.20
N GLY A 199 27.19 5.08 -11.03
CA GLY A 199 27.35 4.57 -12.39
C GLY A 199 27.84 3.11 -12.46
N VAL A 200 27.76 2.37 -11.36
CA VAL A 200 28.34 1.03 -11.25
C VAL A 200 27.31 -0.08 -11.47
N ALA A 201 26.02 0.20 -11.21
CA ALA A 201 24.99 -0.82 -11.25
C ALA A 201 23.90 -0.52 -12.29
N THR A 202 23.92 -1.28 -13.39
CA THR A 202 22.79 -1.41 -14.32
C THR A 202 21.84 -2.57 -13.95
N LYS A 203 22.13 -3.26 -12.85
CA LYS A 203 21.30 -4.31 -12.23
C LYS A 203 21.08 -3.98 -10.75
N PRO A 204 19.97 -4.42 -10.15
CA PRO A 204 19.78 -4.37 -8.70
C PRO A 204 20.88 -5.13 -7.95
N LEU A 205 21.22 -4.69 -6.73
CA LEU A 205 22.13 -5.39 -5.82
C LEU A 205 21.41 -6.58 -5.17
N ASP A 206 22.14 -7.67 -4.90
CA ASP A 206 21.65 -8.71 -3.98
C ASP A 206 21.91 -8.32 -2.52
N VAL A 207 21.23 -8.97 -1.59
CA VAL A 207 21.19 -8.64 -0.15
C VAL A 207 22.58 -8.59 0.50
N ASP A 208 23.52 -9.40 0.03
CA ASP A 208 24.86 -9.52 0.59
C ASP A 208 25.97 -8.88 -0.29
N GLU A 209 25.58 -8.19 -1.37
CA GLU A 209 26.54 -7.45 -2.20
C GLU A 209 26.87 -6.10 -1.54
N VAL A 210 28.16 -5.74 -1.49
CA VAL A 210 28.61 -4.46 -0.93
C VAL A 210 28.23 -3.32 -1.87
N ILE A 211 27.63 -2.27 -1.32
CA ILE A 211 27.32 -1.05 -2.08
C ILE A 211 28.62 -0.40 -2.52
N PRO A 212 28.82 -0.15 -3.83
CA PRO A 212 30.07 0.40 -4.35
C PRO A 212 30.51 1.68 -3.63
N GLY A 213 31.76 1.72 -3.17
CA GLY A 213 32.34 2.87 -2.48
C GLY A 213 31.97 3.00 -0.99
N THR A 214 31.35 1.98 -0.41
CA THR A 214 31.04 1.88 1.02
C THR A 214 31.52 0.54 1.57
N SER A 215 31.36 0.31 2.88
CA SER A 215 31.49 -1.00 3.52
C SER A 215 30.12 -1.63 3.86
N VAL A 216 29.02 -1.01 3.43
CA VAL A 216 27.64 -1.37 3.78
C VAL A 216 27.06 -2.33 2.74
N THR A 217 26.27 -3.30 3.20
CA THR A 217 25.45 -4.18 2.36
C THR A 217 23.96 -3.84 2.51
N PRO A 218 23.09 -4.24 1.56
CA PRO A 218 21.64 -4.18 1.75
C PRO A 218 21.16 -4.85 3.04
N ARG A 219 21.80 -5.94 3.47
CA ARG A 219 21.53 -6.60 4.75
C ARG A 219 21.75 -5.67 5.94
N ASP A 220 22.85 -4.92 5.95
CA ASP A 220 23.15 -3.99 7.04
C ASP A 220 22.08 -2.90 7.15
N ILE A 221 21.62 -2.39 5.99
CA ILE A 221 20.51 -1.41 5.93
C ILE A 221 19.22 -2.01 6.50
N LEU A 222 18.84 -3.22 6.03
CA LEU A 222 17.64 -3.92 6.50
C LEU A 222 17.65 -4.11 8.02
N VAL A 223 18.77 -4.59 8.58
CA VAL A 223 18.93 -4.85 10.00
C VAL A 223 18.92 -3.55 10.82
N ALA A 224 19.64 -2.53 10.38
CA ALA A 224 19.70 -1.25 11.09
C ALA A 224 18.32 -0.56 11.15
N LEU A 225 17.60 -0.53 10.02
CA LEU A 225 16.27 0.09 9.96
C LEU A 225 15.20 -0.74 10.68
N ALA A 226 15.30 -2.07 10.68
CA ALA A 226 14.42 -2.93 11.47
C ALA A 226 14.63 -2.72 12.98
N ASN A 227 15.90 -2.61 13.41
CA ASN A 227 16.22 -2.28 14.81
C ASN A 227 15.63 -0.91 15.19
N ALA A 228 15.82 0.12 14.38
CA ALA A 228 15.26 1.43 14.66
C ALA A 228 13.72 1.43 14.76
N VAL A 229 13.04 0.71 13.87
CA VAL A 229 11.57 0.53 13.95
C VAL A 229 11.15 -0.14 15.26
N ARG A 230 11.90 -1.16 15.71
CA ARG A 230 11.67 -1.84 16.99
C ARG A 230 11.90 -0.88 18.17
N ASP A 231 13.05 -0.23 18.22
CA ASP A 231 13.51 0.57 19.35
C ASP A 231 12.68 1.85 19.53
N LEU A 232 12.30 2.48 18.44
CA LEU A 232 11.37 3.61 18.40
C LEU A 232 9.90 3.23 18.54
N LYS A 233 9.58 1.95 18.63
CA LYS A 233 8.21 1.42 18.71
C LYS A 233 7.31 1.93 17.56
N ILE A 234 7.85 2.08 16.36
CA ILE A 234 7.08 2.47 15.19
C ILE A 234 6.04 1.37 14.90
N PRO A 235 4.74 1.72 14.73
CA PRO A 235 3.69 0.71 14.64
C PRO A 235 3.80 -0.17 13.39
N HIS A 236 4.14 0.44 12.25
CA HIS A 236 4.35 -0.27 10.98
C HIS A 236 5.75 -0.89 10.98
N PRO A 237 5.92 -2.20 10.69
CA PRO A 237 7.25 -2.78 10.48
C PRO A 237 7.94 -2.10 9.30
N ILE A 238 9.24 -2.39 9.07
CA ILE A 238 9.86 -1.94 7.84
C ILE A 238 9.05 -2.42 6.63
N HIS A 239 8.76 -1.50 5.70
CA HIS A 239 8.00 -1.77 4.47
C HIS A 239 8.97 -1.91 3.31
N VAL A 240 9.19 -3.14 2.84
CA VAL A 240 10.33 -3.47 1.98
C VAL A 240 9.92 -3.91 0.58
N HIS A 241 10.33 -3.15 -0.42
CA HIS A 241 10.52 -3.59 -1.80
C HIS A 241 11.88 -4.29 -1.83
N ALA A 242 11.87 -5.63 -1.85
CA ALA A 242 13.08 -6.42 -1.67
C ALA A 242 14.01 -6.30 -2.88
N ASN A 243 15.30 -6.51 -2.63
CA ASN A 243 16.35 -6.50 -3.64
C ASN A 243 16.09 -7.45 -4.81
N MET A 244 16.72 -7.19 -5.94
CA MET A 244 16.60 -7.99 -7.17
C MET A 244 15.18 -8.05 -7.75
N LEU A 245 14.33 -7.03 -7.51
CA LEU A 245 12.98 -7.01 -8.04
C LEU A 245 12.95 -7.24 -9.55
N GLY A 246 12.02 -8.05 -9.99
CA GLY A 246 11.79 -8.33 -11.41
C GLY A 246 12.85 -9.24 -12.07
N VAL A 247 13.95 -9.57 -11.40
CA VAL A 247 15.02 -10.42 -11.94
C VAL A 247 14.63 -11.90 -11.77
N PRO A 248 14.72 -12.73 -12.83
CA PRO A 248 14.51 -14.18 -12.70
C PRO A 248 15.44 -14.79 -11.65
N GLY A 249 14.89 -15.66 -10.78
CA GLY A 249 15.63 -16.26 -9.65
C GLY A 249 15.58 -15.47 -8.35
N ASN A 250 14.97 -14.29 -8.31
CA ASN A 250 14.95 -13.40 -7.15
C ASN A 250 14.24 -13.93 -5.89
N TYR A 251 13.48 -15.01 -5.97
CA TYR A 251 12.87 -15.63 -4.80
C TYR A 251 13.89 -16.00 -3.71
N VAL A 252 15.13 -16.29 -4.09
CA VAL A 252 16.24 -16.60 -3.17
C VAL A 252 16.65 -15.33 -2.41
N SER A 253 16.82 -14.21 -3.11
CA SER A 253 17.11 -12.90 -2.51
C SER A 253 15.99 -12.50 -1.53
N THR A 254 14.73 -12.71 -1.90
CA THR A 254 13.57 -12.45 -1.03
C THR A 254 13.58 -13.33 0.23
N ILE A 255 13.95 -14.61 0.12
CA ILE A 255 14.14 -15.50 1.28
C ILE A 255 15.25 -14.96 2.19
N ASN A 256 16.37 -14.48 1.61
CA ASN A 256 17.49 -13.92 2.37
C ASN A 256 17.10 -12.59 3.04
N THR A 257 16.31 -11.75 2.37
CA THR A 257 15.72 -10.52 2.97
C THR A 257 14.86 -10.85 4.19
N ILE A 258 13.95 -11.81 4.08
CA ILE A 258 13.11 -12.25 5.21
C ILE A 258 13.97 -12.73 6.37
N LYS A 259 14.93 -13.63 6.10
CA LYS A 259 15.81 -14.22 7.13
C LYS A 259 16.70 -13.19 7.82
N ALA A 260 17.07 -12.12 7.13
CA ALA A 260 17.89 -11.06 7.70
C ALA A 260 17.23 -10.37 8.91
N VAL A 261 15.90 -10.28 8.91
CA VAL A 261 15.14 -9.48 9.90
C VAL A 261 14.04 -10.24 10.62
N ALA A 262 13.84 -11.54 10.34
CA ALA A 262 12.71 -12.32 10.88
C ALA A 262 12.58 -12.26 12.40
N ASP A 263 13.70 -12.18 13.12
CA ASP A 263 13.76 -12.14 14.59
C ASP A 263 13.75 -10.72 15.17
N ILE A 264 13.79 -9.68 14.32
CA ILE A 264 13.75 -8.27 14.73
C ILE A 264 12.31 -7.79 14.67
N VAL A 265 11.53 -8.10 15.69
CA VAL A 265 10.10 -7.77 15.70
C VAL A 265 9.82 -6.46 16.43
N ASN A 266 8.89 -5.68 15.91
CA ASN A 266 8.38 -4.49 16.55
C ASN A 266 7.41 -4.84 17.71
N GLN A 267 6.86 -3.85 18.39
CA GLN A 267 5.91 -4.02 19.49
C GLN A 267 4.62 -4.79 19.14
N ARG A 268 4.38 -5.03 17.85
CA ARG A 268 3.21 -5.76 17.33
C ARG A 268 3.55 -7.19 16.91
N GLY A 269 4.78 -7.63 17.13
CA GLY A 269 5.27 -8.94 16.72
C GLY A 269 5.56 -9.05 15.22
N LEU A 270 5.67 -7.92 14.50
CA LEU A 270 5.95 -7.90 13.07
C LEU A 270 7.39 -7.45 12.81
N SER A 271 8.09 -8.16 11.93
CA SER A 271 9.46 -7.84 11.53
C SER A 271 9.49 -7.07 10.20
N ILE A 272 8.72 -7.53 9.22
CA ILE A 272 8.75 -7.00 7.87
C ILE A 272 7.37 -7.06 7.20
N HIS A 273 7.05 -6.04 6.42
CA HIS A 273 6.00 -6.10 5.42
C HIS A 273 6.63 -6.08 4.02
N LEU A 274 6.50 -7.19 3.29
CA LEU A 274 7.01 -7.30 1.93
C LEU A 274 6.06 -6.64 0.95
N ALA A 275 6.56 -5.67 0.22
CA ALA A 275 5.82 -4.99 -0.82
C ALA A 275 5.64 -5.90 -2.05
N HIS A 276 4.49 -5.79 -2.71
CA HIS A 276 4.18 -6.36 -4.05
C HIS A 276 4.91 -7.68 -4.35
N ILE A 277 4.73 -8.68 -3.47
CA ILE A 277 5.47 -9.95 -3.43
C ILE A 277 5.53 -10.67 -4.79
N GLN A 278 4.56 -10.47 -5.67
CA GLN A 278 4.54 -11.10 -6.99
C GLN A 278 5.75 -10.77 -7.86
N PHE A 279 6.39 -9.61 -7.68
CA PHE A 279 7.59 -9.22 -8.43
C PHE A 279 8.88 -9.77 -7.80
N ASN A 280 8.81 -10.36 -6.62
CA ASN A 280 9.93 -10.87 -5.83
C ASN A 280 9.89 -12.40 -5.64
N ALA A 281 9.07 -13.12 -6.42
CA ALA A 281 8.89 -14.57 -6.29
C ALA A 281 9.14 -15.32 -7.60
N PHE A 282 10.15 -14.91 -8.36
CA PHE A 282 10.49 -15.52 -9.63
C PHE A 282 11.56 -16.61 -9.45
N LYS A 283 11.32 -17.79 -10.05
CA LYS A 283 12.30 -18.82 -10.34
C LYS A 283 12.76 -18.73 -11.79
N GLY A 284 13.80 -19.50 -12.11
CA GLY A 284 14.42 -19.54 -13.44
C GLY A 284 15.60 -18.58 -13.52
N ASP A 285 16.35 -18.67 -14.61
CA ASP A 285 17.59 -17.93 -14.87
C ASP A 285 17.45 -16.86 -15.96
N SER A 286 16.29 -16.79 -16.58
CA SER A 286 15.97 -15.82 -17.64
C SER A 286 14.46 -15.58 -17.74
N TYR A 287 14.06 -14.48 -18.38
CA TYR A 287 12.65 -14.21 -18.65
C TYR A 287 11.96 -15.29 -19.52
N ALA A 288 12.73 -16.05 -20.30
CA ALA A 288 12.20 -17.13 -21.13
C ALA A 288 11.93 -18.41 -20.33
N THR A 289 12.66 -18.60 -19.22
CA THR A 289 12.57 -19.79 -18.33
C THR A 289 11.90 -19.47 -17.00
N MET A 290 11.49 -18.21 -16.78
CA MET A 290 10.85 -17.74 -15.54
C MET A 290 9.64 -18.61 -15.16
N THR A 291 9.58 -19.00 -13.91
CA THR A 291 8.46 -19.75 -13.31
C THR A 291 8.13 -19.19 -11.93
N SER A 292 7.12 -19.76 -11.26
CA SER A 292 6.72 -19.33 -9.91
C SER A 292 7.64 -19.90 -8.82
N GLY A 293 8.04 -19.05 -7.88
CA GLY A 293 8.65 -19.39 -6.59
C GLY A 293 7.71 -19.23 -5.41
N ALA A 294 6.40 -19.11 -5.69
CA ALA A 294 5.41 -18.85 -4.66
C ALA A 294 5.30 -19.96 -3.60
N GLU A 295 5.49 -21.21 -3.98
CA GLU A 295 5.41 -22.33 -3.04
C GLU A 295 6.47 -22.26 -1.94
N GLU A 296 7.72 -21.95 -2.31
CA GLU A 296 8.83 -21.83 -1.36
C GLU A 296 8.64 -20.63 -0.43
N LEU A 297 8.26 -19.49 -0.99
CA LEU A 297 8.01 -18.27 -0.20
C LEU A 297 6.80 -18.45 0.71
N ALA A 298 5.70 -19.01 0.22
CA ALA A 298 4.51 -19.28 1.02
C ALA A 298 4.82 -20.27 2.16
N LYS A 299 5.65 -21.29 1.91
CA LYS A 299 6.10 -22.23 2.96
C LYS A 299 6.87 -21.49 4.06
N LEU A 300 7.79 -20.60 3.70
CA LEU A 300 8.54 -19.80 4.66
C LEU A 300 7.61 -18.87 5.44
N ILE A 301 6.76 -18.09 4.77
CA ILE A 301 5.84 -17.14 5.41
C ILE A 301 4.83 -17.86 6.32
N ASN A 302 4.37 -19.06 5.95
CA ASN A 302 3.51 -19.87 6.81
C ASN A 302 4.20 -20.35 8.09
N SER A 303 5.54 -20.39 8.13
CA SER A 303 6.31 -20.78 9.33
C SER A 303 6.73 -19.60 10.23
N LEU A 304 6.49 -18.36 9.81
CA LEU A 304 6.91 -17.13 10.48
C LEU A 304 5.70 -16.24 10.77
N ASP A 305 5.41 -15.97 12.05
CA ASP A 305 4.28 -15.09 12.40
C ASP A 305 4.58 -13.60 12.19
N SER A 306 5.85 -13.24 12.11
CA SER A 306 6.33 -11.86 12.01
C SER A 306 6.30 -11.26 10.60
N VAL A 307 5.98 -12.04 9.57
CA VAL A 307 6.08 -11.64 8.16
C VAL A 307 4.72 -11.45 7.53
N THR A 308 4.50 -10.30 6.93
CA THR A 308 3.30 -9.97 6.14
C THR A 308 3.68 -9.48 4.76
N PHE A 309 2.75 -9.45 3.82
CA PHE A 309 3.00 -8.94 2.48
C PHE A 309 1.75 -8.37 1.82
N ASP A 310 1.96 -7.47 0.87
CA ASP A 310 0.93 -7.10 -0.09
C ASP A 310 1.15 -7.79 -1.45
N MET A 311 0.04 -8.01 -2.15
CA MET A 311 0.07 -8.80 -3.39
C MET A 311 0.78 -8.07 -4.52
N GLY A 312 0.60 -6.75 -4.66
CA GLY A 312 0.99 -6.00 -5.84
C GLY A 312 0.41 -6.59 -7.14
N GLN A 313 -0.85 -7.04 -7.12
CA GLN A 313 -1.43 -7.92 -8.13
C GLN A 313 -1.50 -7.32 -9.53
N VAL A 314 -0.85 -7.94 -10.50
CA VAL A 314 -0.96 -7.57 -11.93
C VAL A 314 -2.40 -7.70 -12.43
N VAL A 315 -2.83 -6.68 -13.16
CA VAL A 315 -4.04 -6.70 -13.96
C VAL A 315 -3.71 -6.36 -15.42
N PHE A 316 -4.31 -7.08 -16.37
CA PHE A 316 -3.97 -6.98 -17.79
C PHE A 316 -4.57 -5.71 -18.43
N MET A 317 -3.84 -4.61 -18.35
CA MET A 317 -4.22 -3.31 -18.92
C MET A 317 -3.01 -2.36 -19.01
N PRO A 318 -3.15 -1.21 -19.72
CA PRO A 318 -2.16 -0.14 -19.64
C PRO A 318 -2.04 0.42 -18.23
N THR A 319 -0.81 0.68 -17.81
CA THR A 319 -0.47 1.30 -16.54
C THR A 319 0.82 2.11 -16.65
N VAL A 320 1.33 2.60 -15.54
CA VAL A 320 2.65 3.24 -15.43
C VAL A 320 3.37 2.59 -14.25
N THR A 321 4.56 2.09 -14.49
CA THR A 321 5.45 1.72 -13.39
C THR A 321 6.20 2.94 -12.91
N MET A 322 6.41 3.05 -11.61
CA MET A 322 7.10 4.15 -10.97
C MET A 322 7.67 3.69 -9.63
N THR A 323 8.98 3.58 -9.56
CA THR A 323 9.64 3.14 -8.33
C THR A 323 10.98 3.85 -8.15
N ALA A 324 11.46 3.92 -6.92
CA ALA A 324 12.81 4.36 -6.58
C ALA A 324 13.87 3.28 -6.85
N ASP A 325 13.54 2.27 -7.63
CA ASP A 325 14.44 1.25 -8.17
C ASP A 325 14.80 1.63 -9.62
N ALA A 326 15.76 2.54 -9.78
CA ALA A 326 16.20 3.01 -11.09
C ALA A 326 16.77 1.88 -11.96
N PRO A 327 17.58 0.93 -11.44
CA PRO A 327 18.06 -0.22 -12.22
C PRO A 327 16.93 -1.03 -12.85
N TRP A 328 15.88 -1.34 -12.08
CA TRP A 328 14.73 -2.07 -12.60
C TRP A 328 13.94 -1.28 -13.64
N GLU A 329 13.65 -0.01 -13.37
CA GLU A 329 12.91 0.85 -14.31
C GLU A 329 13.71 1.05 -15.62
N TYR A 330 15.04 1.12 -15.56
CA TYR A 330 15.90 1.16 -16.74
C TYR A 330 15.81 -0.13 -17.57
N VAL A 331 15.84 -1.30 -16.92
CA VAL A 331 15.61 -2.59 -17.59
C VAL A 331 14.22 -2.64 -18.22
N LEU A 332 13.21 -2.18 -17.50
CA LEU A 332 11.83 -2.16 -17.99
C LEU A 332 11.65 -1.21 -19.19
N TYR A 333 12.32 -0.06 -19.18
CA TYR A 333 12.38 0.84 -20.34
C TYR A 333 12.92 0.12 -21.58
N HIS A 334 13.99 -0.64 -21.46
CA HIS A 334 14.57 -1.42 -22.57
C HIS A 334 13.62 -2.53 -23.07
N ILE A 335 12.84 -3.13 -22.17
CA ILE A 335 11.82 -4.12 -22.53
C ILE A 335 10.62 -3.44 -23.21
N ALA A 336 10.13 -2.35 -22.65
CA ALA A 336 8.96 -1.62 -23.16
C ALA A 336 9.24 -0.86 -24.46
N LYS A 337 10.49 -0.42 -24.65
CA LYS A 337 10.97 0.36 -25.82
C LYS A 337 10.11 1.59 -26.12
N TRP A 338 9.72 2.33 -25.09
CA TRP A 338 8.80 3.43 -25.26
C TRP A 338 9.28 4.72 -24.61
N LYS A 339 8.92 4.98 -23.35
CA LYS A 339 9.21 6.22 -22.63
C LYS A 339 9.88 5.93 -21.29
N TRP A 340 10.75 6.82 -20.90
CA TRP A 340 11.43 6.82 -19.60
C TRP A 340 11.48 8.24 -19.06
N ALA A 341 11.28 8.40 -17.77
CA ALA A 341 11.68 9.58 -17.03
C ALA A 341 12.42 9.14 -15.77
N ALA A 342 13.55 9.76 -15.49
CA ALA A 342 14.27 9.61 -14.24
C ALA A 342 13.98 10.80 -13.31
N GLY A 343 14.15 10.60 -12.01
CA GLY A 343 13.96 11.63 -11.01
C GLY A 343 15.06 11.51 -9.97
N ASP A 344 16.28 11.86 -10.37
CA ASP A 344 17.46 11.79 -9.50
C ASP A 344 17.78 13.18 -8.98
N VAL A 345 17.42 13.44 -7.74
CA VAL A 345 17.83 14.61 -6.98
C VAL A 345 18.59 14.10 -5.77
N GLU A 346 19.84 14.51 -5.61
CA GLU A 346 20.70 14.13 -4.48
C GLU A 346 20.88 12.60 -4.31
N ASN A 347 20.88 11.86 -5.37
CA ASN A 347 21.14 10.41 -5.41
C ASN A 347 20.23 9.50 -4.54
N GLU A 348 19.64 10.02 -3.47
CA GLU A 348 18.73 9.29 -2.59
C GLU A 348 17.44 8.88 -3.27
N THR A 349 17.12 9.43 -4.43
CA THR A 349 15.83 9.25 -5.09
C THR A 349 15.86 8.31 -6.27
N ALA A 350 17.00 8.10 -6.89
CA ALA A 350 17.29 7.24 -8.06
C ALA A 350 16.07 6.50 -8.62
N SER A 351 15.06 7.24 -9.09
CA SER A 351 13.75 6.73 -9.47
C SER A 351 13.54 6.73 -10.99
N GLY A 352 12.73 5.79 -11.46
CA GLY A 352 12.28 5.75 -12.84
C GLY A 352 10.76 5.73 -12.96
N VAL A 353 10.26 6.20 -14.10
CA VAL A 353 8.83 6.16 -14.45
C VAL A 353 8.70 5.68 -15.89
N VAL A 354 8.03 4.53 -16.09
CA VAL A 354 7.90 3.87 -17.39
C VAL A 354 6.45 3.47 -17.66
N PRO A 355 5.77 4.04 -18.69
CA PRO A 355 4.49 3.52 -19.13
C PRO A 355 4.62 2.07 -19.61
N TYR A 356 3.75 1.21 -19.12
CA TYR A 356 3.77 -0.23 -19.40
C TYR A 356 2.36 -0.76 -19.70
N THR A 357 2.27 -1.90 -20.36
CA THR A 357 1.00 -2.59 -20.58
C THR A 357 1.15 -4.07 -20.29
N PHE A 358 0.51 -4.53 -19.23
CA PHE A 358 0.41 -5.97 -18.98
C PHE A 358 -0.56 -6.62 -19.98
N ARG A 359 -0.08 -7.69 -20.65
CA ARG A 359 -0.79 -8.34 -21.75
C ARG A 359 -0.97 -9.83 -21.51
N ARG A 360 -2.15 -10.35 -21.78
CA ARG A 360 -2.56 -11.76 -21.59
C ARG A 360 -1.76 -12.77 -22.40
N HIS A 361 -1.21 -12.38 -23.54
CA HIS A 361 -0.41 -13.26 -24.40
C HIS A 361 1.09 -13.23 -24.09
N VAL A 362 1.56 -12.29 -23.26
CA VAL A 362 2.98 -12.17 -22.86
C VAL A 362 3.26 -13.15 -21.74
N TYR A 363 4.26 -14.02 -21.96
CA TYR A 363 4.62 -15.11 -21.04
C TYR A 363 4.91 -14.60 -19.62
N THR A 364 5.82 -13.63 -19.50
CA THR A 364 6.24 -13.08 -18.20
C THR A 364 5.09 -12.42 -17.44
N ASN A 365 4.22 -11.68 -18.14
CA ASN A 365 3.08 -11.02 -17.49
C ASN A 365 2.08 -12.03 -16.92
N VAL A 366 1.92 -13.20 -17.57
CA VAL A 366 1.05 -14.26 -17.07
C VAL A 366 1.69 -14.98 -15.87
N ILE A 367 3.00 -15.20 -15.88
CA ILE A 367 3.71 -15.73 -14.70
C ILE A 367 3.55 -14.77 -13.52
N GLN A 368 3.78 -13.47 -13.70
CA GLN A 368 3.58 -12.45 -12.68
C GLN A 368 2.16 -12.45 -12.12
N TRP A 369 1.14 -12.46 -13.00
CA TRP A 369 -0.25 -12.55 -12.59
C TRP A 369 -0.55 -13.79 -11.74
N GLY A 370 0.00 -14.95 -12.13
CA GLY A 370 -0.18 -16.20 -11.41
C GLY A 370 0.45 -16.18 -10.03
N ILE A 371 1.69 -15.71 -9.92
CA ILE A 371 2.44 -15.64 -8.66
C ILE A 371 1.69 -14.86 -7.58
N GLY A 372 1.12 -13.69 -7.89
CA GLY A 372 0.40 -12.91 -6.90
C GLY A 372 -0.79 -13.67 -6.31
N LEU A 373 -1.54 -14.39 -7.15
CA LEU A 373 -2.66 -15.23 -6.70
C LEU A 373 -2.18 -16.49 -5.97
N GLU A 374 -1.11 -17.14 -6.44
CA GLU A 374 -0.51 -18.28 -5.76
C GLU A 374 -0.05 -17.91 -4.35
N MET A 375 0.65 -16.78 -4.19
CA MET A 375 1.09 -16.31 -2.87
C MET A 375 -0.10 -16.14 -1.92
N ALA A 376 -1.13 -15.42 -2.35
CA ALA A 376 -2.31 -15.19 -1.51
C ALA A 376 -3.06 -16.49 -1.17
N LEU A 377 -3.16 -17.41 -2.12
CA LEU A 377 -3.91 -18.67 -1.93
C LEU A 377 -3.11 -19.75 -1.18
N LEU A 378 -1.78 -19.74 -1.22
CA LEU A 378 -0.91 -20.71 -0.55
C LEU A 378 -0.55 -20.30 0.89
N VAL A 379 -0.56 -19.01 1.18
CA VAL A 379 -0.44 -18.53 2.56
C VAL A 379 -1.75 -18.78 3.29
N LYS A 380 -1.68 -19.58 4.38
CA LYS A 380 -2.87 -20.11 5.06
C LYS A 380 -3.66 -19.04 5.80
N ASP A 381 -2.95 -18.14 6.45
CA ASP A 381 -3.52 -17.06 7.25
C ASP A 381 -3.72 -15.79 6.39
N ALA A 382 -4.97 -15.48 6.08
CA ALA A 382 -5.34 -14.30 5.31
C ALA A 382 -5.00 -12.97 6.01
N SER A 383 -4.73 -12.98 7.32
CA SER A 383 -4.27 -11.80 8.05
C SER A 383 -2.82 -11.40 7.74
N LYS A 384 -2.06 -12.25 7.07
CA LYS A 384 -0.70 -11.95 6.56
C LYS A 384 -0.72 -11.34 5.15
N VAL A 385 -1.88 -11.35 4.49
CA VAL A 385 -2.06 -10.95 3.09
C VAL A 385 -2.77 -9.61 3.02
N VAL A 386 -2.27 -8.70 2.20
CA VAL A 386 -2.94 -7.44 1.87
C VAL A 386 -3.21 -7.38 0.37
N VAL A 387 -4.44 -7.05 0.01
CA VAL A 387 -4.81 -6.83 -1.39
C VAL A 387 -4.31 -5.47 -1.84
N SER A 388 -3.40 -5.46 -2.81
CA SER A 388 -2.91 -4.26 -3.49
C SER A 388 -2.69 -4.52 -4.97
N THR A 389 -2.50 -3.48 -5.74
CA THR A 389 -1.93 -3.51 -7.09
C THR A 389 -0.61 -2.76 -7.13
N ASP A 390 -0.10 -2.34 -5.98
CA ASP A 390 1.01 -1.39 -5.96
C ASP A 390 0.71 -0.23 -6.93
N HIS A 391 -0.49 0.35 -6.75
CA HIS A 391 -1.03 1.32 -7.71
C HIS A 391 -0.03 2.45 -8.01
N PRO A 392 0.26 2.75 -9.28
CA PRO A 392 -0.29 2.15 -10.49
C PRO A 392 0.58 1.02 -11.09
N ASN A 393 1.66 0.60 -10.43
CA ASN A 393 2.70 -0.27 -10.98
C ASN A 393 2.15 -1.54 -11.65
N ALA A 394 1.42 -2.37 -10.93
CA ALA A 394 0.82 -3.59 -11.46
C ALA A 394 -0.59 -3.37 -12.06
N GLY A 395 -1.16 -2.19 -11.81
CA GLY A 395 -2.46 -1.74 -12.31
C GLY A 395 -3.17 -0.77 -11.37
N PRO A 396 -4.28 -0.18 -11.81
CA PRO A 396 -5.01 0.77 -10.97
C PRO A 396 -5.78 0.08 -9.85
N PHE A 397 -5.79 0.68 -8.65
CA PHE A 397 -6.56 0.22 -7.49
C PHE A 397 -8.05 0.00 -7.79
N THR A 398 -8.61 0.66 -8.78
CA THR A 398 -10.00 0.44 -9.22
C THR A 398 -10.28 -0.98 -9.70
N ARG A 399 -9.25 -1.85 -9.77
CA ARG A 399 -9.33 -3.27 -10.08
C ARG A 399 -9.37 -4.19 -8.86
N TYR A 400 -9.31 -3.66 -7.65
CA TYR A 400 -9.47 -4.47 -6.43
C TYR A 400 -10.71 -5.37 -6.46
N PRO A 401 -11.89 -4.94 -6.92
CA PRO A 401 -13.04 -5.83 -7.04
C PRO A 401 -12.80 -7.06 -7.92
N GLN A 402 -11.98 -6.94 -8.97
CA GLN A 402 -11.62 -8.05 -9.83
C GLN A 402 -10.63 -9.00 -9.13
N ILE A 403 -9.66 -8.48 -8.40
CA ILE A 403 -8.68 -9.27 -7.63
C ILE A 403 -9.40 -10.06 -6.54
N ILE A 404 -10.28 -9.42 -5.80
CA ILE A 404 -11.11 -10.06 -4.77
C ILE A 404 -11.95 -11.20 -5.38
N ALA A 405 -12.52 -10.98 -6.56
CA ALA A 405 -13.24 -12.03 -7.25
C ALA A 405 -12.34 -13.22 -7.67
N TRP A 406 -11.08 -12.97 -8.04
CA TRP A 406 -10.12 -14.06 -8.31
C TRP A 406 -9.74 -14.83 -7.04
N LEU A 407 -9.68 -14.18 -5.89
CA LEU A 407 -9.44 -14.85 -4.60
C LEU A 407 -10.65 -15.66 -4.14
N MET A 408 -11.87 -15.14 -4.31
CA MET A 408 -13.11 -15.73 -3.80
C MET A 408 -13.79 -16.69 -4.79
N SER A 409 -13.29 -16.84 -6.03
CA SER A 409 -13.92 -17.67 -7.04
C SER A 409 -12.90 -18.33 -7.97
N LYS A 410 -12.79 -19.65 -7.88
CA LYS A 410 -12.01 -20.46 -8.82
C LYS A 410 -12.52 -20.27 -10.25
N LYS A 411 -13.84 -20.19 -10.44
CA LYS A 411 -14.45 -19.91 -11.74
C LYS A 411 -13.97 -18.57 -12.32
N ALA A 412 -13.83 -17.54 -11.51
CA ALA A 412 -13.29 -16.24 -11.98
C ALA A 412 -11.84 -16.37 -12.48
N ARG A 413 -11.00 -17.17 -11.78
CA ARG A 413 -9.64 -17.49 -12.22
C ARG A 413 -9.65 -18.30 -13.52
N GLU A 414 -10.46 -19.32 -13.61
CA GLU A 414 -10.60 -20.16 -14.80
C GLU A 414 -11.04 -19.37 -16.03
N ASP A 415 -12.03 -18.48 -15.88
CA ASP A 415 -12.50 -17.62 -16.96
C ASP A 415 -11.44 -16.62 -17.44
N GLU A 416 -10.54 -16.18 -16.56
CA GLU A 416 -9.36 -15.39 -16.95
C GLU A 416 -8.30 -16.27 -17.63
N MET A 417 -7.96 -17.44 -17.05
CA MET A 417 -6.96 -18.37 -17.58
C MET A 417 -7.26 -18.85 -19.01
N LYS A 418 -8.53 -18.94 -19.40
CA LYS A 418 -8.93 -19.26 -20.79
C LYS A 418 -8.35 -18.30 -21.84
N LYS A 419 -8.05 -17.05 -21.44
CA LYS A 419 -7.57 -15.97 -22.29
C LYS A 419 -6.05 -15.80 -22.27
N LEU A 420 -5.34 -16.52 -21.39
CA LEU A 420 -3.95 -16.31 -21.10
C LEU A 420 -3.00 -17.19 -21.93
N ASN A 421 -1.73 -16.84 -21.96
CA ASN A 421 -0.64 -17.60 -22.57
C ASN A 421 -0.59 -19.03 -21.99
N LYS A 422 -0.84 -20.02 -22.83
CA LYS A 422 -0.93 -21.43 -22.41
C LYS A 422 0.40 -22.03 -21.95
N ARG A 423 1.53 -21.55 -22.51
CA ARG A 423 2.88 -21.98 -22.09
C ARG A 423 3.15 -21.50 -20.67
N ALA A 424 2.79 -20.26 -20.34
CA ALA A 424 2.96 -19.72 -19.01
C ALA A 424 2.10 -20.45 -17.98
N LEU A 425 0.83 -20.71 -18.29
CA LEU A 425 -0.08 -21.42 -17.38
C LEU A 425 0.42 -22.81 -16.97
N LYS A 426 1.13 -23.51 -17.87
CA LYS A 426 1.77 -24.81 -17.55
C LYS A 426 2.93 -24.70 -16.55
N LYS A 427 3.38 -23.50 -16.24
CA LYS A 427 4.49 -23.21 -15.32
C LYS A 427 4.04 -22.66 -13.97
N LEU A 428 2.74 -22.60 -13.75
CA LEU A 428 2.08 -22.13 -12.53
C LEU A 428 1.38 -23.30 -11.85
N SER A 429 1.34 -23.28 -10.52
CA SER A 429 0.51 -24.18 -9.70
C SER A 429 -0.95 -23.70 -9.59
N LEU A 430 -1.21 -22.44 -9.90
CA LEU A 430 -2.51 -21.78 -9.79
C LEU A 430 -3.70 -22.56 -10.39
N PRO A 431 -3.56 -23.25 -11.56
CA PRO A 431 -4.68 -24.05 -12.11
C PRO A 431 -5.12 -25.21 -11.21
N ALA A 432 -4.22 -25.71 -10.35
CA ALA A 432 -4.48 -26.81 -9.43
C ALA A 432 -4.94 -26.35 -8.03
N ILE A 433 -4.94 -25.04 -7.75
CA ILE A 433 -5.34 -24.51 -6.44
C ILE A 433 -6.85 -24.36 -6.39
N ASP A 434 -7.49 -25.16 -5.53
CA ASP A 434 -8.94 -25.12 -5.31
C ASP A 434 -9.40 -24.10 -4.27
N ARG A 435 -8.48 -23.63 -3.40
CA ARG A 435 -8.81 -22.67 -2.33
C ARG A 435 -9.53 -21.44 -2.89
N GLU A 436 -10.58 -21.05 -2.21
CA GLU A 436 -11.34 -19.82 -2.43
C GLU A 436 -11.45 -19.08 -1.08
N TYR A 437 -11.30 -17.76 -1.11
CA TYR A 437 -11.46 -16.93 0.09
C TYR A 437 -12.93 -16.82 0.45
N THR A 438 -13.20 -16.86 1.74
CA THR A 438 -14.50 -16.52 2.33
C THR A 438 -14.73 -15.01 2.34
N PHE A 439 -15.95 -14.57 2.66
CA PHE A 439 -16.21 -13.15 2.92
C PHE A 439 -15.40 -12.63 4.10
N GLU A 440 -15.18 -13.44 5.14
CA GLU A 440 -14.34 -13.06 6.27
C GLU A 440 -12.89 -12.84 5.87
N GLU A 441 -12.28 -13.76 5.10
CA GLU A 441 -10.92 -13.60 4.59
C GLU A 441 -10.79 -12.36 3.67
N PHE A 442 -11.83 -12.06 2.86
CA PHE A 442 -11.88 -10.81 2.11
C PHE A 442 -11.83 -9.59 3.02
N ILE A 443 -12.58 -9.60 4.14
CA ILE A 443 -12.55 -8.49 5.11
C ILE A 443 -11.20 -8.46 5.84
N LEU A 444 -10.65 -9.60 6.20
CA LEU A 444 -9.32 -9.69 6.81
C LEU A 444 -8.25 -9.04 5.94
N CYS A 445 -8.10 -9.45 4.68
CA CYS A 445 -7.00 -8.99 3.82
C CYS A 445 -7.16 -7.56 3.25
N THR A 446 -8.29 -6.90 3.48
CA THR A 446 -8.57 -5.56 2.92
C THR A 446 -8.92 -4.50 3.96
N ARG A 447 -9.15 -4.87 5.22
CA ARG A 447 -9.54 -3.97 6.31
C ARG A 447 -8.74 -4.25 7.59
N VAL A 448 -8.88 -5.45 8.14
CA VAL A 448 -8.33 -5.80 9.45
C VAL A 448 -6.80 -5.93 9.40
N ALA A 449 -6.28 -6.77 8.50
CA ALA A 449 -4.84 -6.98 8.37
C ALA A 449 -4.09 -5.69 8.05
N PRO A 450 -4.47 -4.91 7.01
CA PRO A 450 -3.77 -3.65 6.73
C PRO A 450 -3.84 -2.68 7.91
N ALA A 451 -4.99 -2.54 8.61
CA ALA A 451 -5.09 -1.68 9.80
C ALA A 451 -4.17 -2.14 10.94
N LYS A 452 -4.09 -3.45 11.18
CA LYS A 452 -3.16 -4.04 12.18
C LYS A 452 -1.70 -3.82 11.79
N ILE A 453 -1.34 -4.07 10.54
CA ILE A 453 0.04 -3.93 10.07
C ILE A 453 0.55 -2.51 10.26
N ILE A 454 -0.24 -1.50 9.90
CA ILE A 454 0.15 -0.11 10.09
C ILE A 454 -0.13 0.44 11.51
N GLY A 455 -0.73 -0.35 12.40
CA GLY A 455 -0.94 0.02 13.81
C GLY A 455 -2.07 1.02 14.07
N VAL A 456 -3.07 1.09 13.20
CA VAL A 456 -4.27 1.95 13.38
C VAL A 456 -5.53 1.18 13.80
N ASP A 457 -5.38 -0.08 14.14
CA ASP A 457 -6.46 -1.00 14.49
C ASP A 457 -7.22 -0.67 15.78
N LYS A 458 -6.76 0.32 16.56
CA LYS A 458 -7.54 0.88 17.67
C LYS A 458 -8.75 1.71 17.21
N PHE A 459 -8.73 2.19 15.98
CA PHE A 459 -9.78 3.09 15.44
C PHE A 459 -10.13 2.85 13.98
N LYS A 460 -9.42 1.96 13.27
CA LYS A 460 -9.66 1.59 11.86
C LYS A 460 -9.76 0.08 11.69
N GLY A 461 -10.34 -0.36 10.58
CA GLY A 461 -10.43 -1.78 10.24
C GLY A 461 -11.43 -2.57 11.06
N HIS A 462 -12.26 -1.91 11.88
CA HIS A 462 -13.31 -2.53 12.68
C HIS A 462 -14.50 -1.59 12.93
N LEU A 463 -15.61 -2.16 13.44
CA LEU A 463 -16.87 -1.45 13.76
C LEU A 463 -17.17 -1.46 15.25
N GLY A 464 -16.22 -1.79 16.10
CA GLY A 464 -16.38 -1.76 17.56
C GLY A 464 -16.59 -0.35 18.10
N VAL A 465 -17.26 -0.25 19.25
CA VAL A 465 -17.55 1.02 19.92
C VAL A 465 -16.27 1.81 20.15
N GLY A 466 -16.30 3.11 19.80
CA GLY A 466 -15.17 4.03 19.88
C GLY A 466 -14.31 4.10 18.61
N ALA A 467 -14.45 3.16 17.67
CA ALA A 467 -13.80 3.24 16.36
C ALA A 467 -14.28 4.47 15.58
N ASP A 468 -13.47 4.93 14.63
CA ASP A 468 -13.92 5.92 13.65
C ASP A 468 -15.06 5.32 12.82
N ALA A 469 -16.14 6.10 12.62
CA ALA A 469 -17.28 5.65 11.82
C ALA A 469 -16.94 5.68 10.32
N ASP A 470 -16.02 4.80 9.92
CA ASP A 470 -15.59 4.52 8.56
C ASP A 470 -16.21 3.19 8.13
N ILE A 471 -17.29 3.21 7.35
CA ILE A 471 -18.15 2.06 7.08
C ILE A 471 -18.39 1.92 5.58
N ALA A 472 -18.34 0.69 5.08
CA ALA A 472 -18.79 0.33 3.74
C ALA A 472 -20.00 -0.59 3.79
N ILE A 473 -21.02 -0.29 2.99
CA ILE A 473 -22.23 -1.11 2.83
C ILE A 473 -22.30 -1.55 1.37
N TYR A 474 -22.33 -2.88 1.14
CA TYR A 474 -22.39 -3.46 -0.19
C TYR A 474 -23.75 -4.11 -0.43
N ASP A 475 -24.29 -3.93 -1.65
CA ASP A 475 -25.57 -4.50 -2.07
C ASP A 475 -25.44 -5.98 -2.43
N ILE A 476 -25.12 -6.77 -1.41
CA ILE A 476 -24.92 -8.21 -1.50
C ILE A 476 -25.21 -8.85 -0.13
N ASP A 477 -25.97 -9.94 -0.10
CA ASP A 477 -26.28 -10.70 1.11
C ASP A 477 -25.48 -12.02 1.11
N PRO A 478 -24.43 -12.16 1.92
CA PRO A 478 -23.62 -13.36 1.99
C PRO A 478 -24.40 -14.65 2.33
N ARG A 479 -25.56 -14.52 2.97
CA ARG A 479 -26.39 -15.68 3.35
C ARG A 479 -27.09 -16.33 2.15
N THR A 480 -27.35 -15.55 1.11
CA THR A 480 -28.10 -15.99 -0.09
C THR A 480 -27.28 -15.94 -1.36
N TYR A 481 -26.08 -15.39 -1.28
CA TYR A 481 -25.20 -15.17 -2.41
C TYR A 481 -23.91 -15.98 -2.31
N ASP A 482 -23.63 -16.73 -3.38
CA ASP A 482 -22.41 -17.53 -3.52
C ASP A 482 -21.49 -16.91 -4.59
N PRO A 483 -20.34 -16.31 -4.20
CA PRO A 483 -19.38 -15.70 -5.14
C PRO A 483 -18.74 -16.72 -6.08
N THR A 484 -18.68 -18.00 -5.69
CA THR A 484 -18.10 -19.06 -6.52
C THR A 484 -18.93 -19.30 -7.79
N ARG A 485 -20.24 -19.03 -7.74
CA ARG A 485 -21.19 -19.21 -8.86
C ARG A 485 -21.32 -17.97 -9.73
N ASP A 486 -21.41 -16.76 -9.12
CA ASP A 486 -21.61 -15.50 -9.83
C ASP A 486 -20.67 -14.40 -9.36
N TYR A 487 -19.38 -14.57 -9.61
CA TYR A 487 -18.36 -13.58 -9.25
C TYR A 487 -18.58 -12.19 -9.89
N LYS A 488 -19.34 -12.09 -11.00
CA LYS A 488 -19.60 -10.80 -11.67
C LYS A 488 -20.48 -9.89 -10.83
N LYS A 489 -21.45 -10.46 -10.10
CA LYS A 489 -22.27 -9.72 -9.15
C LYS A 489 -21.42 -9.19 -8.01
N LEU A 490 -20.48 -9.99 -7.48
CA LEU A 490 -19.52 -9.55 -6.46
C LEU A 490 -18.69 -8.35 -6.94
N ILE A 491 -18.08 -8.45 -8.14
CA ILE A 491 -17.31 -7.34 -8.72
C ILE A 491 -18.13 -6.06 -8.78
N LYS A 492 -19.38 -6.14 -9.22
CA LYS A 492 -20.28 -4.98 -9.32
C LYS A 492 -20.59 -4.37 -7.94
N ALA A 493 -20.93 -5.21 -6.97
CA ALA A 493 -21.28 -4.78 -5.62
C ALA A 493 -20.12 -4.07 -4.91
N ILE A 494 -18.91 -4.64 -4.97
CA ILE A 494 -17.72 -4.06 -4.33
C ILE A 494 -17.21 -2.82 -5.09
N LYS A 495 -17.39 -2.76 -6.40
CA LYS A 495 -16.97 -1.61 -7.21
C LYS A 495 -17.78 -0.34 -6.92
N TYR A 496 -19.03 -0.50 -6.49
CA TYR A 496 -19.97 0.59 -6.26
C TYR A 496 -20.73 0.34 -4.96
N ALA A 497 -20.14 0.76 -3.84
CA ALA A 497 -20.76 0.61 -2.54
C ALA A 497 -22.16 1.26 -2.52
N ALA A 498 -23.12 0.60 -1.90
CA ALA A 498 -24.43 1.17 -1.66
C ALA A 498 -24.31 2.42 -0.78
N TYR A 499 -23.48 2.34 0.26
CA TYR A 499 -23.05 3.47 1.06
C TYR A 499 -21.58 3.36 1.42
N THR A 500 -20.92 4.52 1.48
CA THR A 500 -19.66 4.71 2.19
C THR A 500 -19.83 5.83 3.18
N ILE A 501 -19.54 5.56 4.43
CA ILE A 501 -19.56 6.52 5.51
C ILE A 501 -18.12 6.79 5.92
N LYS A 502 -17.76 8.06 5.99
CA LYS A 502 -16.42 8.52 6.38
C LYS A 502 -16.51 9.45 7.59
N SER A 503 -15.94 9.03 8.72
CA SER A 503 -16.02 9.79 9.99
C SER A 503 -17.45 10.24 10.29
N GLY A 504 -18.42 9.33 10.14
CA GLY A 504 -19.83 9.57 10.39
C GLY A 504 -20.58 10.36 9.31
N GLU A 505 -19.96 10.69 8.18
CA GLU A 505 -20.60 11.39 7.08
C GLU A 505 -20.85 10.45 5.89
N ILE A 506 -22.08 10.43 5.37
CA ILE A 506 -22.40 9.68 4.15
C ILE A 506 -21.75 10.39 2.96
N VAL A 507 -20.67 9.80 2.44
CA VAL A 507 -19.90 10.36 1.31
C VAL A 507 -20.24 9.70 -0.01
N VAL A 508 -20.71 8.44 0.01
CA VAL A 508 -21.22 7.72 -1.15
C VAL A 508 -22.59 7.16 -0.86
N LYS A 509 -23.49 7.29 -1.82
CA LYS A 509 -24.81 6.65 -1.85
C LYS A 509 -25.08 6.12 -3.25
N ASP A 510 -25.56 4.88 -3.36
CA ASP A 510 -25.87 4.19 -4.63
C ASP A 510 -24.71 4.27 -5.65
N GLY A 511 -23.47 4.04 -5.16
CA GLY A 511 -22.25 4.10 -5.96
C GLY A 511 -21.86 5.49 -6.46
N LYS A 512 -22.52 6.55 -5.99
CA LYS A 512 -22.23 7.95 -6.37
C LYS A 512 -21.68 8.73 -5.19
N VAL A 513 -20.67 9.55 -5.43
CA VAL A 513 -20.18 10.50 -4.44
C VAL A 513 -21.25 11.58 -4.23
N VAL A 514 -21.68 11.77 -2.98
CA VAL A 514 -22.76 12.71 -2.62
C VAL A 514 -22.29 13.83 -1.68
N LYS A 515 -21.10 13.68 -1.07
CA LYS A 515 -20.51 14.70 -0.20
C LYS A 515 -18.99 14.65 -0.30
N THR A 516 -18.35 15.82 -0.30
CA THR A 516 -16.89 15.95 -0.15
C THR A 516 -16.56 16.31 1.28
N VAL A 517 -15.74 15.47 1.92
CA VAL A 517 -15.11 15.73 3.21
C VAL A 517 -13.60 15.53 3.04
N TYR A 518 -12.80 15.85 4.05
CA TYR A 518 -11.36 15.58 4.04
C TYR A 518 -11.01 14.71 5.24
N GLY A 519 -10.21 13.67 4.98
CA GLY A 519 -9.67 12.78 6.00
C GLY A 519 -8.48 13.37 6.73
N LYS A 520 -7.97 12.62 7.71
CA LYS A 520 -6.78 12.95 8.50
C LYS A 520 -5.51 12.62 7.71
N THR A 521 -4.43 13.35 7.99
CA THR A 521 -3.07 13.02 7.56
C THR A 521 -2.32 12.47 8.76
N TYR A 522 -1.99 11.17 8.74
CA TYR A 522 -1.30 10.47 9.82
C TYR A 522 0.21 10.59 9.66
N TYR A 523 0.91 10.84 10.77
CA TYR A 523 2.37 10.80 10.85
C TYR A 523 2.84 10.27 12.20
N THR A 524 4.08 9.80 12.27
CA THR A 524 4.67 9.25 13.49
C THR A 524 5.56 10.27 14.18
N LYS A 525 5.44 10.34 15.50
CA LYS A 525 6.30 11.11 16.39
C LYS A 525 6.89 10.17 17.42
N ALA A 526 8.15 9.80 17.21
CA ALA A 526 8.87 8.91 18.11
C ALA A 526 9.71 9.68 19.13
N LYS A 527 9.80 9.14 20.35
CA LYS A 527 10.64 9.70 21.42
C LYS A 527 12.01 9.03 21.41
N VAL A 528 13.05 9.84 21.58
CA VAL A 528 14.45 9.41 21.75
C VAL A 528 15.10 10.24 22.84
N ASP A 529 16.32 9.85 23.23
CA ASP A 529 17.13 10.62 24.17
C ASP A 529 17.39 12.04 23.61
N PRO A 530 17.06 13.10 24.37
CA PRO A 530 17.24 14.47 23.90
C PRO A 530 18.70 14.86 23.63
N VAL A 531 19.66 14.21 24.32
CA VAL A 531 21.10 14.49 24.14
C VAL A 531 21.55 13.96 22.79
N ILE A 532 21.21 12.68 22.49
CA ILE A 532 21.54 12.04 21.21
C ILE A 532 20.83 12.78 20.06
N MET A 533 19.57 13.16 20.25
CA MET A 533 18.83 13.98 19.27
C MET A 533 19.54 15.30 18.98
N HIS A 534 20.03 15.99 20.00
CA HIS A 534 20.75 17.25 19.82
C HIS A 534 22.04 17.03 19.03
N GLU A 535 22.84 16.03 19.39
CA GLU A 535 24.09 15.71 18.68
C GLU A 535 23.84 15.38 17.20
N VAL A 536 22.83 14.55 16.92
CA VAL A 536 22.45 14.17 15.54
C VAL A 536 21.99 15.40 14.75
N LEU A 537 21.20 16.31 15.36
CA LEU A 537 20.74 17.51 14.66
C LEU A 537 21.87 18.48 14.33
N GLU A 538 22.87 18.62 15.21
CA GLU A 538 24.05 19.43 14.92
C GLU A 538 24.90 18.80 13.80
N ASP A 539 25.09 17.50 13.82
CA ASP A 539 25.78 16.75 12.76
C ASP A 539 25.06 16.88 11.41
N VAL A 540 23.75 16.63 11.40
CA VAL A 540 22.92 16.75 10.20
C VAL A 540 22.97 18.17 9.62
N LYS A 541 22.83 19.21 10.43
CA LYS A 541 22.89 20.60 9.95
C LYS A 541 24.25 20.95 9.37
N ALA A 542 25.32 20.50 10.01
CA ALA A 542 26.68 20.75 9.54
C ALA A 542 26.93 20.12 8.19
N LYS A 543 26.65 18.81 8.07
CA LYS A 543 26.88 18.03 6.85
C LYS A 543 25.90 18.33 5.73
N PHE A 544 24.66 18.67 6.05
CA PHE A 544 23.63 18.94 5.04
C PHE A 544 24.04 20.02 4.05
N ASN A 545 24.61 21.12 4.52
CA ASN A 545 25.08 22.21 3.66
C ASN A 545 26.31 21.84 2.82
N GLU A 546 27.05 20.82 3.25
CA GLU A 546 28.21 20.30 2.52
C GLU A 546 27.80 19.24 1.48
N TRP A 547 26.85 18.38 1.83
CA TRP A 547 26.49 17.22 1.03
C TRP A 547 25.37 17.47 0.02
N TYR A 548 24.45 18.40 0.32
CA TYR A 548 23.24 18.61 -0.47
C TYR A 548 23.22 19.95 -1.18
N THR A 549 22.72 19.97 -2.41
CA THR A 549 22.53 21.21 -3.19
C THR A 549 21.22 21.92 -2.86
N ILE A 550 20.32 21.28 -2.11
CA ILE A 550 19.06 21.85 -1.63
C ILE A 550 19.22 22.49 -0.25
N THR A 551 18.27 23.32 0.15
CA THR A 551 18.28 23.91 1.49
C THR A 551 17.68 22.97 2.52
N PHE A 552 18.24 22.92 3.71
CA PHE A 552 17.75 22.12 4.85
C PHE A 552 16.25 22.32 5.12
N ASN A 553 15.75 23.53 5.02
CA ASN A 553 14.35 23.85 5.25
C ASN A 553 13.38 23.17 4.27
N ASN A 554 13.84 22.64 3.13
CA ASN A 554 12.98 21.90 2.21
C ASN A 554 12.56 20.54 2.73
N TYR A 555 13.29 19.97 3.69
CA TYR A 555 12.88 18.73 4.36
C TYR A 555 11.73 18.94 5.35
N VAL A 556 11.64 20.12 5.96
CA VAL A 556 10.69 20.36 7.05
C VAL A 556 9.30 20.67 6.49
N VAL A 557 8.33 19.86 6.85
CA VAL A 557 6.90 20.09 6.61
C VAL A 557 6.27 20.60 7.90
N LEU A 558 5.64 21.76 7.84
CA LEU A 558 4.98 22.34 9.01
C LEU A 558 3.59 21.69 9.20
N GLU A 559 3.19 21.54 10.46
CA GLU A 559 1.90 20.92 10.79
C GLU A 559 0.70 21.70 10.21
N ASN A 560 0.81 23.03 10.13
CA ASN A 560 -0.20 23.90 9.53
C ASN A 560 -0.26 23.83 7.99
N GLU A 561 0.68 23.14 7.34
CA GLU A 561 0.64 22.82 5.91
C GLU A 561 -0.20 21.57 5.64
N LEU A 562 -0.65 20.85 6.67
CA LEU A 562 -1.40 19.60 6.53
C LEU A 562 -2.89 19.78 6.85
N HIS A 563 -3.72 19.09 6.08
CA HIS A 563 -5.15 18.97 6.38
C HIS A 563 -5.36 17.95 7.49
N LYS A 564 -5.89 18.41 8.65
CA LYS A 564 -6.18 17.54 9.81
C LYS A 564 -5.02 16.62 10.19
N PRO A 565 -3.84 17.17 10.53
CA PRO A 565 -2.70 16.36 10.96
C PRO A 565 -3.06 15.53 12.20
N TYR A 566 -2.56 14.30 12.26
CA TYR A 566 -2.77 13.39 13.37
C TYR A 566 -1.49 12.63 13.70
N ALA A 567 -0.83 13.06 14.77
CA ALA A 567 0.38 12.43 15.26
C ALA A 567 0.08 11.12 16.00
N LEU A 568 0.73 10.03 15.63
CA LEU A 568 0.87 8.83 16.45
C LEU A 568 2.16 8.93 17.24
N THR A 569 2.04 9.20 18.53
CA THR A 569 3.21 9.28 19.43
C THR A 569 3.60 7.87 19.86
N THR A 570 4.90 7.54 19.74
CA THR A 570 5.50 6.27 20.14
C THR A 570 6.65 6.50 21.12
N GLY A 571 7.00 5.48 21.88
CA GLY A 571 8.10 5.55 22.86
C GLY A 571 7.65 5.78 24.29
#